data_fa5404fb1d13d75498e616e79b5f9d96
#
_entry.id   fa5404fb1d13d75498e616e79b5f9d96
#
_cell.length_a   1.000
_cell.length_b   1.000
_cell.length_c   1.000
_cell.angle_alpha   90.00
_cell.angle_beta   90.00
_cell.angle_gamma   90.00
#
_symmetry.space_group_name_H-M   'P 1'
#
loop_
_entity.id
_entity.type
_entity.pdbx_description
1 polymer ?
#
loop_
_entity_poly.entity_id
_entity_poly.type
_entity_poly.pdbx_seq_one_letter_code
_entity_poly.pdbx_strand_id
1 'polypeptide(L)'
;IMPIYFRQVVDFASTVGYLNEISDGRFRFGIGVSHAPALKSRGLSSGKPLSDTRTFVEALKAVPRVGPMPPVVLATLRHKMIQLAEEIGDGMVFANGARSHMSTSLGYLTDETLARDDFFIGNMIPTCISDDLEAAKAVNRRTLTSYAMLPNYRAYWKAAGYEEEMDGIEAALAAGDRDRVPHFLTDRWLADTTLFGTAEMVRDGVEAWFDAGIKTPIIVPSSASGGQMVAFQEFLSIY
;
A
#
# COMPACT_ATOMS: atom_id res chain seq x y z
N ILE A 1 6.97 -4.34 1.37
CA ILE A 1 7.14 -3.52 2.58
C ILE A 1 7.48 -4.43 3.75
N MET A 2 8.61 -4.15 4.39
CA MET A 2 9.07 -4.92 5.57
C MET A 2 8.67 -4.17 6.86
N PRO A 3 8.02 -4.87 7.82
CA PRO A 3 7.73 -4.28 9.12
C PRO A 3 9.00 -4.02 9.93
N ILE A 4 9.17 -2.79 10.40
CA ILE A 4 10.36 -2.36 11.16
C ILE A 4 10.55 -3.12 12.47
N TYR A 5 9.51 -3.73 13.04
CA TYR A 5 9.55 -4.47 14.30
C TYR A 5 9.96 -5.94 14.17
N PHE A 6 10.17 -6.45 12.94
CA PHE A 6 10.40 -7.89 12.74
C PHE A 6 11.84 -8.33 12.99
N ARG A 7 12.80 -7.42 12.88
CA ARG A 7 14.22 -7.71 13.00
C ARG A 7 14.98 -6.55 13.63
N GLN A 8 16.20 -6.83 14.10
CA GLN A 8 17.12 -5.79 14.53
C GLN A 8 17.60 -4.95 13.35
N VAL A 9 17.86 -3.67 13.60
CA VAL A 9 18.30 -2.72 12.55
C VAL A 9 19.58 -3.18 11.86
N VAL A 10 20.54 -3.72 12.61
CA VAL A 10 21.82 -4.22 12.07
C VAL A 10 21.60 -5.38 11.10
N ASP A 11 20.66 -6.28 11.39
CA ASP A 11 20.31 -7.40 10.51
C ASP A 11 19.64 -6.90 9.22
N PHE A 12 18.73 -5.91 9.33
CA PHE A 12 18.18 -5.24 8.16
C PHE A 12 19.28 -4.58 7.32
N ALA A 13 20.14 -3.78 7.93
CA ALA A 13 21.19 -3.05 7.22
C ALA A 13 22.11 -3.99 6.42
N SER A 14 22.56 -5.08 7.04
CA SER A 14 23.41 -6.08 6.38
C SER A 14 22.69 -6.74 5.20
N THR A 15 21.41 -7.14 5.40
CA THR A 15 20.61 -7.77 4.36
C THR A 15 20.36 -6.84 3.18
N VAL A 16 19.93 -5.59 3.44
CA VAL A 16 19.56 -4.66 2.36
C VAL A 16 20.77 -4.09 1.65
N GLY A 17 21.89 -3.90 2.33
CA GLY A 17 23.17 -3.55 1.71
C GLY A 17 23.63 -4.62 0.72
N TYR A 18 23.57 -5.89 1.12
CA TYR A 18 23.87 -7.01 0.23
C TYR A 18 22.91 -7.11 -0.96
N LEU A 19 21.59 -6.96 -0.73
CA LEU A 19 20.59 -6.95 -1.81
C LEU A 19 20.83 -5.79 -2.78
N ASN A 20 21.23 -4.63 -2.28
CA ASN A 20 21.56 -3.49 -3.12
C ASN A 20 22.79 -3.76 -4.00
N GLU A 21 23.83 -4.39 -3.45
CA GLU A 21 25.04 -4.78 -4.16
C GLU A 21 24.75 -5.79 -5.27
N ILE A 22 24.09 -6.92 -4.96
CA ILE A 22 23.81 -7.98 -5.96
C ILE A 22 22.78 -7.56 -7.02
N SER A 23 21.97 -6.54 -6.74
CA SER A 23 21.03 -5.97 -7.69
C SER A 23 21.61 -4.83 -8.53
N ASP A 24 22.89 -4.50 -8.33
CA ASP A 24 23.54 -3.35 -9.00
C ASP A 24 22.73 -2.06 -8.80
N GLY A 25 22.38 -1.76 -7.54
CA GLY A 25 21.64 -0.54 -7.16
C GLY A 25 20.16 -0.50 -7.58
N ARG A 26 19.59 -1.59 -8.12
CA ARG A 26 18.19 -1.63 -8.55
C ARG A 26 17.20 -1.94 -7.43
N PHE A 27 17.69 -2.26 -6.23
CA PHE A 27 16.87 -2.57 -5.07
C PHE A 27 16.33 -1.30 -4.40
N ARG A 28 15.07 -1.32 -3.97
CA ARG A 28 14.47 -0.31 -3.08
C ARG A 28 14.01 -0.99 -1.80
N PHE A 29 14.32 -0.39 -0.66
CA PHE A 29 13.93 -0.94 0.64
C PHE A 29 12.65 -0.29 1.15
N GLY A 30 11.53 -0.98 0.98
CA GLY A 30 10.24 -0.55 1.49
C GLY A 30 10.04 -0.96 2.96
N ILE A 31 9.73 0.01 3.83
CA ILE A 31 9.50 -0.19 5.26
C ILE A 31 8.13 0.30 5.71
N GLY A 32 7.63 -0.26 6.82
CA GLY A 32 6.37 0.17 7.42
C GLY A 32 6.19 -0.37 8.83
N VAL A 33 5.15 0.08 9.52
CA VAL A 33 4.89 -0.27 10.93
C VAL A 33 4.03 -1.52 11.10
N SER A 34 3.52 -2.10 10.00
CA SER A 34 2.56 -3.20 10.04
C SER A 34 1.23 -2.81 10.73
N HIS A 35 0.42 -3.80 11.09
CA HIS A 35 -0.87 -3.62 11.72
C HIS A 35 -0.91 -4.35 13.07
N ALA A 36 -1.57 -3.77 14.06
CA ALA A 36 -1.60 -4.31 15.42
C ALA A 36 -1.99 -5.81 15.50
N PRO A 37 -3.01 -6.31 14.75
CA PRO A 37 -3.33 -7.74 14.75
C PRO A 37 -2.19 -8.62 14.23
N ALA A 38 -1.50 -8.18 13.17
CA ALA A 38 -0.40 -8.93 12.57
C ALA A 38 0.85 -8.94 13.46
N LEU A 39 1.11 -7.87 14.20
CA LEU A 39 2.18 -7.83 15.20
C LEU A 39 1.83 -8.73 16.38
N LYS A 40 0.62 -8.62 16.93
CA LYS A 40 0.16 -9.42 18.07
C LYS A 40 0.24 -10.92 17.79
N SER A 41 -0.13 -11.39 16.59
CA SER A 41 -0.04 -12.80 16.21
C SER A 41 1.40 -13.35 16.20
N ARG A 42 2.40 -12.46 16.20
CA ARG A 42 3.84 -12.79 16.27
C ARG A 42 4.49 -12.47 17.61
N GLY A 43 3.68 -12.14 18.64
CA GLY A 43 4.18 -11.75 19.96
C GLY A 43 4.87 -10.38 19.99
N LEU A 44 4.64 -9.56 18.97
CA LEU A 44 5.18 -8.20 18.87
C LEU A 44 4.11 -7.15 19.20
N SER A 45 4.55 -5.98 19.62
CA SER A 45 3.70 -4.83 19.89
C SER A 45 4.04 -3.66 18.96
N SER A 46 3.06 -2.87 18.57
CA SER A 46 3.29 -1.59 17.92
C SER A 46 3.71 -0.54 18.96
N GLY A 47 4.69 0.26 18.61
CA GLY A 47 5.06 1.45 19.37
C GLY A 47 4.36 2.71 18.85
N LYS A 48 5.12 3.79 18.69
CA LYS A 48 4.68 5.08 18.14
C LYS A 48 5.06 5.17 16.66
N PRO A 49 4.15 4.95 15.71
CA PRO A 49 4.48 4.75 14.29
C PRO A 49 5.45 5.79 13.69
N LEU A 50 5.21 7.08 13.90
CA LEU A 50 6.05 8.14 13.33
C LEU A 50 7.44 8.18 13.97
N SER A 51 7.50 8.18 15.30
CA SER A 51 8.74 8.20 16.05
C SER A 51 9.60 6.96 15.78
N ASP A 52 8.97 5.78 15.79
CA ASP A 52 9.67 4.52 15.61
C ASP A 52 10.22 4.39 14.18
N THR A 53 9.45 4.85 13.16
CA THR A 53 9.92 4.87 11.78
C THR A 53 11.11 5.81 11.62
N ARG A 54 11.06 7.01 12.21
CA ARG A 54 12.19 7.95 12.20
C ARG A 54 13.43 7.33 12.82
N THR A 55 13.31 6.86 14.07
CA THR A 55 14.42 6.24 14.78
C THR A 55 15.01 5.04 14.02
N PHE A 56 14.13 4.24 13.40
CA PHE A 56 14.58 3.10 12.60
C PHE A 56 15.38 3.54 11.38
N VAL A 57 14.92 4.54 10.60
CA VAL A 57 15.63 5.03 9.40
C VAL A 57 16.97 5.66 9.78
N GLU A 58 17.00 6.48 10.83
CA GLU A 58 18.23 7.08 11.34
C GLU A 58 19.24 6.01 11.78
N ALA A 59 18.79 5.03 12.55
CA ALA A 59 19.63 3.92 12.99
C ALA A 59 20.11 3.04 11.83
N LEU A 60 19.26 2.79 10.82
CA LEU A 60 19.62 2.05 9.61
C LEU A 60 20.75 2.73 8.85
N LYS A 61 20.63 4.04 8.63
CA LYS A 61 21.65 4.85 7.93
C LYS A 61 22.96 4.97 8.71
N ALA A 62 22.93 4.77 10.03
CA ALA A 62 24.10 4.86 10.91
C ALA A 62 24.88 3.54 11.07
N VAL A 63 24.38 2.39 10.57
CA VAL A 63 25.05 1.10 10.69
C VAL A 63 26.35 1.11 9.87
N PRO A 64 27.53 0.88 10.49
CA PRO A 64 28.80 0.93 9.77
C PRO A 64 29.06 -0.36 8.97
N ARG A 65 29.86 -0.26 7.92
CA ARG A 65 30.43 -1.39 7.17
C ARG A 65 29.43 -2.27 6.42
N VAL A 66 28.27 -1.70 6.03
CA VAL A 66 27.24 -2.43 5.30
C VAL A 66 27.15 -2.05 3.82
N GLY A 67 28.08 -1.23 3.32
CA GLY A 67 28.07 -0.74 1.96
C GLY A 67 27.00 0.36 1.71
N PRO A 68 26.78 0.76 0.46
CA PRO A 68 25.75 1.75 0.10
C PRO A 68 24.35 1.24 0.42
N MET A 69 23.58 2.06 1.15
CA MET A 69 22.17 1.75 1.41
C MET A 69 21.31 1.96 0.17
N PRO A 70 20.36 1.08 -0.12
CA PRO A 70 19.36 1.32 -1.15
C PRO A 70 18.43 2.48 -0.75
N PRO A 71 17.73 3.09 -1.71
CA PRO A 71 16.65 4.03 -1.42
C PRO A 71 15.62 3.43 -0.47
N VAL A 72 15.25 4.19 0.57
CA VAL A 72 14.29 3.78 1.61
C VAL A 72 12.92 4.36 1.30
N VAL A 73 11.93 3.51 1.05
CA VAL A 73 10.55 3.88 0.72
C VAL A 73 9.64 3.60 1.92
N LEU A 74 8.92 4.63 2.40
CA LEU A 74 8.03 4.49 3.54
C LEU A 74 6.60 4.08 3.11
N ALA A 75 6.03 3.10 3.80
CA ALA A 75 4.60 2.83 3.68
C ALA A 75 3.80 3.97 4.33
N THR A 76 2.99 4.64 3.54
CA THR A 76 2.18 5.79 3.95
C THR A 76 0.70 5.55 3.74
N LEU A 77 -0.13 6.33 4.42
CA LEU A 77 -1.57 6.35 4.18
C LEU A 77 -2.15 7.74 4.45
N ARG A 78 -1.69 8.42 5.51
CA ARG A 78 -2.23 9.70 5.98
C ARG A 78 -1.14 10.76 6.09
N HIS A 79 -1.53 12.02 6.09
CA HIS A 79 -0.67 13.20 5.97
C HIS A 79 0.63 13.16 6.79
N LYS A 80 0.58 12.82 8.07
CA LYS A 80 1.80 12.83 8.93
C LYS A 80 2.86 11.82 8.49
N MET A 81 2.45 10.65 7.97
CA MET A 81 3.40 9.67 7.46
C MET A 81 3.90 10.05 6.07
N ILE A 82 3.09 10.74 5.26
CA ILE A 82 3.50 11.31 3.96
C ILE A 82 4.57 12.35 4.17
N GLN A 83 4.35 13.32 5.08
CA GLN A 83 5.35 14.34 5.43
C GLN A 83 6.62 13.72 6.02
N LEU A 84 6.50 12.68 6.85
CA LEU A 84 7.67 11.95 7.34
C LEU A 84 8.44 11.27 6.21
N ALA A 85 7.75 10.70 5.22
CA ALA A 85 8.42 10.07 4.07
C ALA A 85 9.20 11.09 3.23
N GLU A 86 8.69 12.30 3.06
CA GLU A 86 9.41 13.40 2.42
C GLU A 86 10.66 13.81 3.20
N GLU A 87 10.57 13.85 4.54
CA GLU A 87 11.65 14.34 5.40
C GLU A 87 12.82 13.34 5.52
N ILE A 88 12.55 12.05 5.63
CA ILE A 88 13.59 11.07 5.97
C ILE A 88 13.79 9.95 4.95
N GLY A 89 12.87 9.81 3.98
CA GLY A 89 12.86 8.72 3.00
C GLY A 89 13.26 9.18 1.60
N ASP A 90 13.35 8.21 0.71
CA ASP A 90 13.61 8.39 -0.72
C ASP A 90 12.33 8.10 -1.54
N GLY A 91 11.20 8.05 -0.86
CA GLY A 91 9.90 7.84 -1.47
C GLY A 91 8.86 7.31 -0.52
N MET A 92 7.65 7.16 -1.05
CA MET A 92 6.50 6.64 -0.33
C MET A 92 5.69 5.66 -1.15
N VAL A 93 4.94 4.81 -0.46
CA VAL A 93 4.02 3.87 -1.09
C VAL A 93 2.73 3.80 -0.30
N PHE A 94 1.63 3.99 -0.99
CA PHE A 94 0.30 3.69 -0.48
C PHE A 94 -0.03 2.20 -0.65
N ALA A 95 -0.92 1.69 0.16
CA ALA A 95 -1.59 0.41 -0.09
C ALA A 95 -3.09 0.67 -0.06
N ASN A 96 -3.77 0.32 -1.14
CA ASN A 96 -5.22 0.48 -1.28
C ASN A 96 -5.67 1.95 -1.13
N GLY A 97 -4.91 2.87 -1.70
CA GLY A 97 -5.28 4.29 -1.77
C GLY A 97 -6.57 4.49 -2.57
N ALA A 98 -7.31 5.56 -2.30
CA ALA A 98 -8.45 6.00 -3.09
C ALA A 98 -7.96 6.96 -4.17
N ARG A 99 -8.20 6.65 -5.44
CA ARG A 99 -7.72 7.45 -6.58
C ARG A 99 -8.24 8.88 -6.55
N SER A 100 -9.52 9.04 -6.23
CA SER A 100 -10.16 10.35 -6.08
C SER A 100 -9.54 11.23 -4.99
N HIS A 101 -8.84 10.63 -4.01
CA HIS A 101 -8.20 11.32 -2.91
C HIS A 101 -6.70 11.58 -3.11
N MET A 102 -6.12 11.13 -4.25
CA MET A 102 -4.67 11.26 -4.49
C MET A 102 -4.22 12.71 -4.56
N SER A 103 -4.97 13.60 -5.20
CA SER A 103 -4.64 15.03 -5.24
C SER A 103 -4.47 15.61 -3.83
N THR A 104 -5.39 15.29 -2.90
CA THR A 104 -5.29 15.70 -1.49
C THR A 104 -4.08 15.05 -0.81
N SER A 105 -3.87 13.75 -1.03
CA SER A 105 -2.76 13.02 -0.40
C SER A 105 -1.40 13.51 -0.88
N LEU A 106 -1.24 13.76 -2.18
CA LEU A 106 0.00 14.27 -2.77
C LEU A 106 0.25 15.74 -2.41
N GLY A 107 -0.83 16.51 -2.19
CA GLY A 107 -0.74 17.90 -1.73
C GLY A 107 -0.13 18.08 -0.33
N TYR A 108 0.20 17.00 0.38
CA TYR A 108 1.00 17.05 1.62
C TYR A 108 2.51 17.02 1.36
N LEU A 109 2.94 16.80 0.14
CA LEU A 109 4.33 16.95 -0.32
C LEU A 109 4.56 18.36 -0.86
N THR A 110 5.81 18.78 -0.86
CA THR A 110 6.22 20.02 -1.53
C THR A 110 6.24 19.85 -3.04
N ASP A 111 6.05 20.94 -3.80
CA ASP A 111 6.16 20.94 -5.25
C ASP A 111 7.56 20.48 -5.71
N GLU A 112 8.61 20.81 -4.93
CA GLU A 112 9.98 20.36 -5.18
C GLU A 112 10.08 18.84 -5.13
N THR A 113 9.52 18.20 -4.10
CA THR A 113 9.51 16.74 -3.97
C THR A 113 8.67 16.07 -5.05
N LEU A 114 7.53 16.64 -5.42
CA LEU A 114 6.68 16.13 -6.49
C LEU A 114 7.39 16.16 -7.86
N ALA A 115 8.21 17.18 -8.11
CA ALA A 115 8.99 17.34 -9.34
C ALA A 115 10.23 16.41 -9.42
N ARG A 116 10.66 15.79 -8.32
CA ARG A 116 11.82 14.89 -8.29
C ARG A 116 11.52 13.56 -8.98
N ASP A 117 12.29 13.18 -9.99
CA ASP A 117 12.16 11.89 -10.66
C ASP A 117 12.62 10.72 -9.77
N ASP A 118 13.57 10.97 -8.86
CA ASP A 118 14.14 9.97 -7.97
C ASP A 118 13.30 9.69 -6.71
N PHE A 119 12.32 10.56 -6.38
CA PHE A 119 11.40 10.32 -5.27
C PHE A 119 10.29 9.36 -5.68
N PHE A 120 10.31 8.17 -5.09
CA PHE A 120 9.36 7.12 -5.41
C PHE A 120 7.96 7.43 -4.88
N ILE A 121 6.95 7.41 -5.75
CA ILE A 121 5.54 7.55 -5.38
C ILE A 121 4.77 6.36 -5.96
N GLY A 122 4.42 5.40 -5.11
CA GLY A 122 3.72 4.20 -5.52
C GLY A 122 2.39 3.98 -4.80
N ASN A 123 1.52 3.17 -5.40
CA ASN A 123 0.33 2.63 -4.74
C ASN A 123 0.18 1.15 -5.08
N MET A 124 -0.03 0.31 -4.06
CA MET A 124 -0.37 -1.11 -4.23
C MET A 124 -1.87 -1.21 -4.52
N ILE A 125 -2.23 -1.71 -5.70
CA ILE A 125 -3.58 -1.70 -6.24
C ILE A 125 -4.05 -3.14 -6.46
N PRO A 126 -5.01 -3.66 -5.67
CA PRO A 126 -5.63 -4.95 -5.93
C PRO A 126 -6.26 -4.97 -7.32
N THR A 127 -5.94 -6.00 -8.09
CA THR A 127 -6.32 -6.08 -9.50
C THR A 127 -6.86 -7.46 -9.82
N CYS A 128 -8.02 -7.52 -10.48
CA CYS A 128 -8.61 -8.77 -10.97
C CYS A 128 -9.12 -8.59 -12.40
N ILE A 129 -8.51 -9.33 -13.35
CA ILE A 129 -8.92 -9.32 -14.75
C ILE A 129 -9.94 -10.44 -14.97
N SER A 130 -11.10 -10.10 -15.47
CA SER A 130 -12.15 -11.05 -15.84
C SER A 130 -13.22 -10.35 -16.69
N ASP A 131 -13.75 -11.07 -17.69
CA ASP A 131 -14.95 -10.63 -18.43
C ASP A 131 -16.23 -10.75 -17.56
N ASP A 132 -16.21 -11.60 -16.52
CA ASP A 132 -17.22 -11.61 -15.48
C ASP A 132 -16.89 -10.53 -14.43
N LEU A 133 -17.53 -9.37 -14.61
CA LEU A 133 -17.32 -8.19 -13.79
C LEU A 133 -17.68 -8.43 -12.31
N GLU A 134 -18.74 -9.17 -12.04
CA GLU A 134 -19.18 -9.46 -10.67
C GLU A 134 -18.21 -10.43 -9.97
N ALA A 135 -17.68 -11.41 -10.68
CA ALA A 135 -16.63 -12.27 -10.15
C ALA A 135 -15.34 -11.48 -9.82
N ALA A 136 -14.91 -10.57 -10.69
CA ALA A 136 -13.76 -9.70 -10.43
C ALA A 136 -13.96 -8.79 -9.20
N LYS A 137 -15.12 -8.14 -9.08
CA LYS A 137 -15.50 -7.35 -7.90
C LYS A 137 -15.49 -8.17 -6.62
N ALA A 138 -16.05 -9.40 -6.66
CA ALA A 138 -16.09 -10.29 -5.50
C ALA A 138 -14.68 -10.66 -5.02
N VAL A 139 -13.73 -10.88 -5.94
CA VAL A 139 -12.32 -11.12 -5.61
C VAL A 139 -11.72 -9.91 -4.87
N ASN A 140 -11.88 -8.70 -5.41
CA ASN A 140 -11.34 -7.50 -4.79
C ASN A 140 -12.00 -7.16 -3.45
N ARG A 141 -13.33 -7.35 -3.30
CA ARG A 141 -14.00 -7.22 -1.99
C ARG A 141 -13.39 -8.14 -0.95
N ARG A 142 -13.19 -9.41 -1.31
CA ARG A 142 -12.60 -10.41 -0.41
C ARG A 142 -11.18 -10.02 -0.01
N THR A 143 -10.37 -9.56 -0.95
CA THR A 143 -9.00 -9.08 -0.71
C THR A 143 -8.98 -7.91 0.27
N LEU A 144 -9.88 -6.93 0.11
CA LEU A 144 -9.87 -5.69 0.89
C LEU A 144 -10.64 -5.77 2.22
N THR A 145 -11.44 -6.81 2.44
CA THR A 145 -12.22 -6.97 3.68
C THR A 145 -11.33 -6.90 4.93
N SER A 146 -10.15 -7.52 4.91
CA SER A 146 -9.23 -7.49 6.05
C SER A 146 -8.68 -6.09 6.34
N TYR A 147 -8.47 -5.27 5.32
CA TYR A 147 -8.04 -3.88 5.46
C TYR A 147 -9.19 -2.99 5.98
N ALA A 148 -10.42 -3.24 5.55
CA ALA A 148 -11.61 -2.53 6.03
C ALA A 148 -11.87 -2.74 7.53
N MET A 149 -11.39 -3.84 8.10
CA MET A 149 -11.42 -4.07 9.56
C MET A 149 -10.40 -3.21 10.33
N LEU A 150 -9.45 -2.54 9.68
CA LEU A 150 -8.40 -1.76 10.32
C LEU A 150 -8.82 -0.29 10.51
N PRO A 151 -8.78 0.27 11.74
CA PRO A 151 -9.26 1.62 11.99
C PRO A 151 -8.54 2.72 11.20
N ASN A 152 -7.23 2.56 10.95
CA ASN A 152 -6.45 3.53 10.19
C ASN A 152 -6.88 3.61 8.72
N TYR A 153 -7.27 2.50 8.10
CA TYR A 153 -7.80 2.46 6.73
C TYR A 153 -9.19 3.08 6.68
N ARG A 154 -10.08 2.72 7.59
CA ARG A 154 -11.41 3.35 7.64
C ARG A 154 -11.31 4.86 7.81
N ALA A 155 -10.43 5.33 8.71
CA ALA A 155 -10.22 6.77 8.89
C ALA A 155 -9.68 7.47 7.63
N TYR A 156 -8.86 6.78 6.83
CA TYR A 156 -8.40 7.27 5.53
C TYR A 156 -9.53 7.31 4.51
N TRP A 157 -10.29 6.23 4.36
CA TRP A 157 -11.37 6.18 3.37
C TRP A 157 -12.55 7.09 3.74
N LYS A 158 -12.83 7.33 5.04
CA LYS A 158 -13.74 8.40 5.46
C LYS A 158 -13.28 9.77 4.95
N ALA A 159 -12.00 10.11 5.14
CA ALA A 159 -11.44 11.34 4.63
C ALA A 159 -11.45 11.43 3.09
N ALA A 160 -11.53 10.31 2.40
CA ALA A 160 -11.67 10.20 0.95
C ALA A 160 -13.14 10.27 0.46
N GLY A 161 -14.12 10.49 1.35
CA GLY A 161 -15.54 10.65 1.01
C GLY A 161 -16.36 9.37 1.03
N TYR A 162 -15.93 8.38 1.82
CA TYR A 162 -16.59 7.07 2.01
C TYR A 162 -17.05 6.88 3.45
N GLU A 163 -17.61 7.95 4.06
CA GLU A 163 -18.08 7.93 5.45
C GLU A 163 -19.18 6.89 5.66
N GLU A 164 -20.18 6.83 4.77
CA GLU A 164 -21.32 5.92 4.91
C GLU A 164 -20.89 4.45 4.87
N GLU A 165 -20.01 4.10 3.94
CA GLU A 165 -19.45 2.75 3.83
C GLU A 165 -18.68 2.37 5.10
N MET A 166 -17.83 3.27 5.59
CA MET A 166 -16.98 3.01 6.75
C MET A 166 -17.77 3.03 8.07
N ASP A 167 -18.79 3.85 8.21
CA ASP A 167 -19.70 3.86 9.36
C ASP A 167 -20.51 2.56 9.43
N GLY A 168 -20.98 2.06 8.28
CA GLY A 168 -21.63 0.77 8.19
C GLY A 168 -20.73 -0.38 8.63
N ILE A 169 -19.46 -0.36 8.22
CA ILE A 169 -18.44 -1.33 8.66
C ILE A 169 -18.20 -1.23 10.18
N GLU A 170 -18.08 -0.03 10.72
CA GLU A 170 -17.87 0.18 12.15
C GLU A 170 -19.06 -0.33 12.98
N ALA A 171 -20.29 -0.10 12.52
CA ALA A 171 -21.49 -0.63 13.16
C ALA A 171 -21.53 -2.17 13.12
N ALA A 172 -21.19 -2.79 11.99
CA ALA A 172 -21.12 -4.25 11.86
C ALA A 172 -20.06 -4.85 12.80
N LEU A 173 -18.88 -4.23 12.87
CA LEU A 173 -17.81 -4.68 13.77
C LEU A 173 -18.18 -4.52 15.24
N ALA A 174 -18.87 -3.44 15.61
CA ALA A 174 -19.36 -3.21 16.97
C ALA A 174 -20.43 -4.24 17.39
N ALA A 175 -21.25 -4.68 16.43
CA ALA A 175 -22.25 -5.76 16.63
C ALA A 175 -21.63 -7.18 16.61
N GLY A 176 -20.33 -7.32 16.33
CA GLY A 176 -19.66 -8.61 16.18
C GLY A 176 -19.96 -9.33 14.85
N ASP A 177 -20.69 -8.69 13.95
CA ASP A 177 -21.13 -9.24 12.65
C ASP A 177 -20.11 -8.97 11.55
N ARG A 178 -19.02 -9.74 11.57
CA ARG A 178 -17.91 -9.58 10.61
C ARG A 178 -18.29 -9.99 9.19
N ASP A 179 -19.22 -10.90 9.04
CA ASP A 179 -19.66 -11.42 7.74
C ASP A 179 -20.42 -10.35 6.94
N ARG A 180 -20.94 -9.34 7.63
CA ARG A 180 -21.60 -8.20 7.00
C ARG A 180 -20.62 -7.14 6.44
N VAL A 181 -19.37 -7.12 6.86
CA VAL A 181 -18.38 -6.10 6.43
C VAL A 181 -18.25 -5.99 4.92
N PRO A 182 -18.15 -7.07 4.13
CA PRO A 182 -18.03 -6.98 2.67
C PRO A 182 -19.22 -6.29 1.98
N HIS A 183 -20.39 -6.27 2.59
CA HIS A 183 -21.59 -5.66 2.00
C HIS A 183 -21.53 -4.13 1.96
N PHE A 184 -20.70 -3.52 2.79
CA PHE A 184 -20.46 -2.08 2.79
C PHE A 184 -19.36 -1.65 1.83
N LEU A 185 -18.62 -2.58 1.22
CA LEU A 185 -17.63 -2.29 0.18
C LEU A 185 -18.35 -2.12 -1.16
N THR A 186 -18.88 -0.91 -1.39
CA THR A 186 -19.69 -0.55 -2.55
C THR A 186 -18.90 -0.64 -3.85
N ASP A 187 -19.59 -0.73 -4.99
CA ASP A 187 -18.95 -0.71 -6.31
C ASP A 187 -18.24 0.62 -6.57
N ARG A 188 -18.79 1.74 -6.06
CA ARG A 188 -18.15 3.05 -6.12
C ARG A 188 -16.79 3.04 -5.42
N TRP A 189 -16.75 2.51 -4.20
CA TRP A 189 -15.52 2.41 -3.42
C TRP A 189 -14.50 1.45 -4.06
N LEU A 190 -14.96 0.30 -4.58
CA LEU A 190 -14.09 -0.65 -5.29
C LEU A 190 -13.46 -0.04 -6.53
N ALA A 191 -14.24 0.67 -7.36
CA ALA A 191 -13.75 1.31 -8.58
C ALA A 191 -12.71 2.40 -8.32
N ASP A 192 -12.74 3.00 -7.13
CA ASP A 192 -11.79 4.04 -6.72
C ASP A 192 -10.52 3.49 -6.07
N THR A 193 -10.59 2.28 -5.51
CA THR A 193 -9.48 1.70 -4.71
C THR A 193 -8.82 0.49 -5.38
N THR A 194 -9.40 -0.06 -6.45
CA THR A 194 -8.93 -1.28 -7.11
C THR A 194 -9.03 -1.18 -8.64
N LEU A 195 -8.49 -2.19 -9.32
CA LEU A 195 -8.67 -2.41 -10.76
C LEU A 195 -9.41 -3.73 -10.97
N PHE A 196 -10.45 -3.72 -11.79
CA PHE A 196 -11.19 -4.94 -12.10
C PHE A 196 -11.93 -4.81 -13.43
N GLY A 197 -12.22 -5.95 -14.05
CA GLY A 197 -12.97 -6.06 -15.29
C GLY A 197 -12.13 -6.59 -16.44
N THR A 198 -12.49 -6.22 -17.66
CA THR A 198 -11.77 -6.68 -18.86
C THR A 198 -10.32 -6.17 -18.90
N ALA A 199 -9.50 -6.76 -19.76
CA ALA A 199 -8.13 -6.31 -19.99
C ALA A 199 -8.05 -4.82 -20.36
N GLU A 200 -9.00 -4.33 -21.17
CA GLU A 200 -9.08 -2.92 -21.55
C GLU A 200 -9.38 -2.02 -20.35
N MET A 201 -10.40 -2.37 -19.56
CA MET A 201 -10.76 -1.62 -18.35
C MET A 201 -9.60 -1.53 -17.36
N VAL A 202 -8.83 -2.60 -17.21
CA VAL A 202 -7.68 -2.61 -16.31
C VAL A 202 -6.54 -1.74 -16.85
N ARG A 203 -6.24 -1.77 -18.16
CA ARG A 203 -5.26 -0.85 -18.76
C ARG A 203 -5.65 0.62 -18.56
N ASP A 204 -6.90 0.97 -18.91
CA ASP A 204 -7.41 2.34 -18.72
C ASP A 204 -7.35 2.77 -17.24
N GLY A 205 -7.65 1.85 -16.35
CA GLY A 205 -7.54 2.07 -14.92
C GLY A 205 -6.10 2.32 -14.45
N VAL A 206 -5.09 1.66 -15.03
CA VAL A 206 -3.67 1.92 -14.75
C VAL A 206 -3.29 3.33 -15.21
N GLU A 207 -3.69 3.74 -16.41
CA GLU A 207 -3.45 5.11 -16.90
C GLU A 207 -4.10 6.16 -15.98
N ALA A 208 -5.33 5.90 -15.53
CA ALA A 208 -6.01 6.80 -14.59
C ALA A 208 -5.28 6.92 -13.22
N TRP A 209 -4.49 5.94 -12.81
CA TRP A 209 -3.63 6.05 -11.63
C TRP A 209 -2.38 6.92 -11.91
N PHE A 210 -1.80 6.85 -13.12
CA PHE A 210 -0.75 7.79 -13.51
C PHE A 210 -1.28 9.22 -13.55
N ASP A 211 -2.46 9.44 -14.14
CA ASP A 211 -3.11 10.76 -14.18
C ASP A 211 -3.41 11.33 -12.78
N ALA A 212 -3.68 10.45 -11.81
CA ALA A 212 -3.86 10.84 -10.41
C ALA A 212 -2.54 11.17 -9.68
N GLY A 213 -1.38 11.07 -10.35
CA GLY A 213 -0.06 11.44 -9.83
C GLY A 213 0.73 10.29 -9.20
N ILE A 214 0.27 9.06 -9.33
CA ILE A 214 1.06 7.88 -8.91
C ILE A 214 2.13 7.60 -9.98
N LYS A 215 3.41 7.70 -9.60
CA LYS A 215 4.54 7.45 -10.52
C LYS A 215 4.76 5.97 -10.79
N THR A 216 4.33 5.10 -9.88
CA THR A 216 4.49 3.64 -9.99
C THR A 216 3.23 2.93 -9.46
N PRO A 217 2.24 2.64 -10.30
CA PRO A 217 1.17 1.71 -9.95
C PRO A 217 1.75 0.31 -9.70
N ILE A 218 1.58 -0.21 -8.49
CA ILE A 218 2.05 -1.54 -8.09
C ILE A 218 0.87 -2.49 -8.14
N ILE A 219 0.81 -3.29 -9.17
CA ILE A 219 -0.29 -4.22 -9.38
C ILE A 219 -0.19 -5.39 -8.40
N VAL A 220 -1.29 -5.68 -7.71
CA VAL A 220 -1.44 -6.83 -6.82
C VAL A 220 -2.48 -7.77 -7.45
N PRO A 221 -2.05 -8.66 -8.37
CA PRO A 221 -2.98 -9.43 -9.18
C PRO A 221 -3.62 -10.55 -8.38
N SER A 222 -4.91 -10.73 -8.58
CA SER A 222 -5.73 -11.86 -8.14
C SER A 222 -6.57 -12.36 -9.29
N SER A 223 -6.97 -13.63 -9.30
CA SER A 223 -7.77 -14.23 -10.36
C SER A 223 -9.15 -14.67 -9.85
N ALA A 224 -10.16 -14.51 -10.69
CA ALA A 224 -11.48 -15.08 -10.48
C ALA A 224 -11.55 -16.57 -10.90
N SER A 225 -10.60 -17.03 -11.71
CA SER A 225 -10.58 -18.37 -12.29
C SER A 225 -9.53 -19.31 -11.68
N GLY A 226 -8.57 -18.77 -10.90
CA GLY A 226 -7.49 -19.61 -10.39
C GLY A 226 -6.66 -18.96 -9.27
N GLY A 227 -5.50 -19.57 -9.02
CA GLY A 227 -4.54 -19.09 -8.02
C GLY A 227 -3.61 -18.01 -8.54
N GLN A 228 -2.58 -17.69 -7.75
CA GLN A 228 -1.65 -16.58 -8.01
C GLN A 228 -0.94 -16.67 -9.38
N MET A 229 -0.58 -17.88 -9.83
CA MET A 229 0.09 -18.05 -11.13
C MET A 229 -0.85 -17.72 -12.30
N VAL A 230 -2.14 -18.05 -12.17
CA VAL A 230 -3.16 -17.67 -13.17
C VAL A 230 -3.32 -16.15 -13.20
N ALA A 231 -3.38 -15.50 -12.05
CA ALA A 231 -3.46 -14.05 -11.94
C ALA A 231 -2.27 -13.35 -12.62
N PHE A 232 -1.05 -13.87 -12.46
CA PHE A 232 0.12 -13.35 -13.16
C PHE A 232 0.04 -13.56 -14.68
N GLN A 233 -0.42 -14.72 -15.14
CA GLN A 233 -0.61 -14.97 -16.56
C GLN A 233 -1.66 -14.06 -17.18
N GLU A 234 -2.81 -13.89 -16.52
CA GLU A 234 -3.86 -12.96 -16.92
C GLU A 234 -3.31 -11.52 -17.02
N PHE A 235 -2.55 -11.06 -16.03
CA PHE A 235 -1.99 -9.72 -16.05
C PHE A 235 -0.91 -9.53 -17.13
N LEU A 236 0.01 -10.47 -17.27
CA LEU A 236 1.08 -10.39 -18.29
C LEU A 236 0.55 -10.51 -19.71
N SER A 237 -0.63 -11.08 -19.92
CA SER A 237 -1.24 -11.21 -21.25
C SER A 237 -1.86 -9.92 -21.79
N ILE A 238 -2.01 -8.88 -20.95
CA ILE A 238 -2.61 -7.62 -21.38
C ILE A 238 -1.57 -6.56 -21.79
N TYR A 239 -0.28 -6.86 -21.64
CA TYR A 239 0.88 -6.09 -22.08
C TYR A 239 1.76 -6.93 -23.00
#